data_f7292530e26900e3104e9220676853b6
#
_entry.id   f7292530e26900e3104e9220676853b6
#
_cell.length_a   1.000
_cell.length_b   1.000
_cell.length_c   1.000
_cell.angle_alpha   90.00
_cell.angle_beta   90.00
_cell.angle_gamma   90.00
#
_symmetry.space_group_name_H-M   'P 1'
#
loop_
_entity.id
_entity.type
_entity.pdbx_description
1 polymer ?
#
loop_
_entity_poly.entity_id
_entity_poly.type
_entity_poly.pdbx_seq_one_letter_code
_entity_poly.pdbx_strand_id
1 'polypeptide(L)'
;VYTRKTDKALGPDKAKDLQARADIANKAGGDLFISIHVNAAKSTAARGVETLIMGESPKEQRYNENALFENNREDLIDMSDERTAAIVRAYIQNLQFTYGEYSMAIARCIQNNYLKAGRHSRGIKPQLLRVLYATDMPGVLTEIGFLSNSQEAAYMKSEKGQTEIARSIYEGVKNYSAYVLETRNAEEEAAAAPKPEQKPEQVVVGKEPVR
;
A
#
# COMPACT_ATOMS: atom_id res chain seq x y z
N VAL A 1 12.22 9.93 7.16
CA VAL A 1 13.26 10.14 6.11
C VAL A 1 12.59 10.52 4.80
N TYR A 2 13.15 11.48 4.07
CA TYR A 2 12.72 11.80 2.70
C TYR A 2 13.62 11.06 1.71
N THR A 3 13.02 10.27 0.83
CA THR A 3 13.78 9.53 -0.19
C THR A 3 14.24 10.45 -1.32
N ARG A 4 13.55 11.58 -1.56
CA ARG A 4 13.93 12.63 -2.52
C ARG A 4 13.57 14.00 -1.96
N LYS A 5 14.49 14.96 -2.03
CA LYS A 5 14.33 16.31 -1.45
C LYS A 5 14.19 17.42 -2.50
N THR A 6 14.45 17.12 -3.75
CA THR A 6 14.37 18.06 -4.88
C THR A 6 13.74 17.37 -6.08
N ASP A 7 13.48 18.09 -7.14
CA ASP A 7 12.97 17.51 -8.40
C ASP A 7 14.05 16.76 -9.23
N LYS A 8 15.28 16.72 -8.74
CA LYS A 8 16.37 15.99 -9.40
C LYS A 8 16.21 14.49 -9.21
N ALA A 9 16.25 13.73 -10.31
CA ALA A 9 16.23 12.27 -10.27
C ALA A 9 17.47 11.71 -9.54
N LEU A 10 17.28 10.58 -8.85
CA LEU A 10 18.34 9.86 -8.11
C LEU A 10 19.05 8.83 -8.98
N GLY A 11 18.52 8.51 -10.15
CA GLY A 11 19.06 7.55 -11.09
C GLY A 11 19.04 8.05 -12.53
N PRO A 12 19.79 7.41 -13.45
CA PRO A 12 19.89 7.80 -14.85
C PRO A 12 18.60 7.51 -15.66
N ASP A 13 17.75 6.63 -15.16
CA ASP A 13 16.46 6.28 -15.70
C ASP A 13 15.42 6.14 -14.59
N LYS A 14 14.15 6.07 -14.96
CA LYS A 14 13.03 6.02 -14.01
C LYS A 14 13.08 4.77 -13.10
N ALA A 15 13.44 3.62 -13.65
CA ALA A 15 13.51 2.39 -12.88
C ALA A 15 14.59 2.47 -11.78
N LYS A 16 15.75 3.04 -12.10
CA LYS A 16 16.83 3.26 -11.14
C LYS A 16 16.53 4.38 -10.14
N ASP A 17 15.81 5.44 -10.56
CA ASP A 17 15.32 6.46 -9.63
C ASP A 17 14.36 5.88 -8.59
N LEU A 18 13.40 5.06 -9.01
CA LEU A 18 12.46 4.40 -8.11
C LEU A 18 13.15 3.39 -7.18
N GLN A 19 14.09 2.60 -7.71
CA GLN A 19 14.91 1.69 -6.90
C GLN A 19 15.71 2.45 -5.85
N ALA A 20 16.37 3.54 -6.23
CA ALA A 20 17.15 4.36 -5.28
C ALA A 20 16.27 4.93 -4.13
N ARG A 21 15.01 5.27 -4.41
CA ARG A 21 14.06 5.70 -3.36
C ARG A 21 13.74 4.56 -2.39
N ALA A 22 13.49 3.36 -2.91
CA ALA A 22 13.27 2.18 -2.09
C ALA A 22 14.51 1.82 -1.25
N ASP A 23 15.71 1.85 -1.85
CA ASP A 23 16.97 1.57 -1.17
C ASP A 23 17.21 2.54 -0.01
N ILE A 24 16.89 3.83 -0.18
CA ILE A 24 16.99 4.84 0.89
C ILE A 24 16.03 4.50 2.04
N ALA A 25 14.79 4.11 1.73
CA ALA A 25 13.80 3.74 2.72
C ALA A 25 14.22 2.47 3.48
N ASN A 26 14.63 1.43 2.77
CA ASN A 26 15.08 0.16 3.34
C ASN A 26 16.33 0.35 4.22
N LYS A 27 17.33 1.10 3.73
CA LYS A 27 18.54 1.42 4.51
C LYS A 27 18.24 2.24 5.77
N ALA A 28 17.21 3.05 5.74
CA ALA A 28 16.78 3.82 6.91
C ALA A 28 16.05 2.97 7.96
N GLY A 29 15.72 1.71 7.67
CA GLY A 29 14.95 0.84 8.56
C GLY A 29 13.56 1.42 8.84
N GLY A 30 12.87 1.91 7.81
CA GLY A 30 11.56 2.53 7.96
C GLY A 30 10.48 1.51 8.35
N ASP A 31 9.55 1.92 9.19
CA ASP A 31 8.38 1.11 9.58
C ASP A 31 7.20 1.26 8.62
N LEU A 32 7.24 2.28 7.76
CA LEU A 32 6.17 2.61 6.81
C LEU A 32 6.72 3.43 5.65
N PHE A 33 6.32 3.09 4.44
CA PHE A 33 6.60 3.84 3.22
C PHE A 33 5.34 4.52 2.69
N ILE A 34 5.40 5.84 2.49
CA ILE A 34 4.29 6.60 1.88
C ILE A 34 4.82 7.35 0.66
N SER A 35 4.28 7.02 -0.51
CA SER A 35 4.46 7.78 -1.74
C SER A 35 3.26 8.71 -1.95
N ILE A 36 3.52 10.00 -2.20
CA ILE A 36 2.47 11.00 -2.40
C ILE A 36 2.53 11.46 -3.85
N HIS A 37 1.44 11.26 -4.56
CA HIS A 37 1.31 11.53 -5.99
C HIS A 37 0.13 12.43 -6.31
N VAL A 38 0.18 13.04 -7.49
CA VAL A 38 -0.92 13.77 -8.12
C VAL A 38 -1.29 13.05 -9.40
N ASN A 39 -2.50 12.55 -9.46
CA ASN A 39 -3.02 11.82 -10.61
C ASN A 39 -3.34 12.74 -11.80
N ALA A 40 -3.44 12.16 -12.97
CA ALA A 40 -3.94 12.82 -14.18
C ALA A 40 -4.77 11.82 -15.00
N ALA A 41 -5.75 12.33 -15.76
CA ALA A 41 -6.57 11.52 -16.63
C ALA A 41 -6.89 12.29 -17.92
N LYS A 42 -7.24 11.55 -19.01
CA LYS A 42 -7.75 12.18 -20.24
C LYS A 42 -9.00 13.02 -19.99
N SER A 43 -9.90 12.53 -19.15
CA SER A 43 -11.11 13.23 -18.77
C SER A 43 -10.82 14.30 -17.73
N THR A 44 -11.12 15.55 -18.06
CA THR A 44 -11.06 16.67 -17.13
C THR A 44 -12.13 16.61 -16.02
N ALA A 45 -13.12 15.72 -16.16
CA ALA A 45 -14.13 15.45 -15.14
C ALA A 45 -13.63 14.47 -14.05
N ALA A 46 -12.51 13.76 -14.27
CA ALA A 46 -11.92 12.87 -13.27
C ALA A 46 -11.51 13.68 -12.04
N ARG A 47 -11.89 13.19 -10.86
CA ARG A 47 -11.63 13.85 -9.58
C ARG A 47 -11.59 12.86 -8.43
N GLY A 48 -11.08 13.31 -7.29
CA GLY A 48 -11.07 12.57 -6.03
C GLY A 48 -9.71 12.00 -5.69
N VAL A 49 -9.66 11.32 -4.56
CA VAL A 49 -8.46 10.73 -3.96
C VAL A 49 -8.55 9.21 -3.99
N GLU A 50 -7.41 8.55 -4.16
CA GLU A 50 -7.33 7.10 -4.07
C GLU A 50 -6.01 6.69 -3.38
N THR A 51 -6.02 5.51 -2.77
CA THR A 51 -4.80 4.99 -2.15
C THR A 51 -4.50 3.63 -2.76
N LEU A 52 -3.27 3.47 -3.23
CA LEU A 52 -2.81 2.28 -3.92
C LEU A 52 -1.95 1.45 -2.97
N ILE A 53 -2.14 0.12 -3.00
CA ILE A 53 -1.34 -0.86 -2.27
C ILE A 53 -0.72 -1.84 -3.27
N MET A 54 0.34 -2.53 -2.85
CA MET A 54 0.96 -3.55 -3.69
C MET A 54 -0.01 -4.71 -3.94
N GLY A 55 -0.23 -5.03 -5.20
CA GLY A 55 -1.06 -6.16 -5.61
C GLY A 55 -1.42 -6.12 -7.09
N GLU A 56 -1.94 -7.23 -7.59
CA GLU A 56 -2.47 -7.37 -8.95
C GLU A 56 -4.00 -7.35 -8.90
N SER A 57 -4.63 -6.53 -9.74
CA SER A 57 -6.08 -6.52 -9.90
C SER A 57 -6.49 -7.33 -11.13
N PRO A 58 -7.51 -8.19 -11.05
CA PRO A 58 -8.05 -8.88 -12.22
C PRO A 58 -8.56 -7.94 -13.33
N LYS A 59 -8.79 -6.66 -12.99
CA LYS A 59 -9.21 -5.61 -13.92
C LYS A 59 -8.04 -4.83 -14.53
N GLU A 60 -6.82 -5.03 -14.08
CA GLU A 60 -5.65 -4.26 -14.52
C GLU A 60 -5.30 -4.44 -15.99
N GLN A 61 -5.62 -5.58 -16.59
CA GLN A 61 -5.48 -5.75 -18.05
C GLN A 61 -6.31 -4.73 -18.86
N ARG A 62 -7.46 -4.27 -18.32
CA ARG A 62 -8.27 -3.20 -18.94
C ARG A 62 -7.91 -1.79 -18.44
N TYR A 63 -7.35 -1.67 -17.23
CA TYR A 63 -6.89 -0.40 -16.66
C TYR A 63 -5.57 0.06 -17.30
N ASN A 64 -4.76 -0.85 -17.82
CA ASN A 64 -3.52 -0.51 -18.52
C ASN A 64 -3.73 0.43 -19.73
N GLU A 65 -4.87 0.35 -20.41
CA GLU A 65 -5.19 1.30 -21.49
C GLU A 65 -5.53 2.71 -20.96
N ASN A 66 -6.10 2.83 -19.79
CA ASN A 66 -6.41 4.12 -19.13
C ASN A 66 -5.25 4.62 -18.26
N ALA A 67 -4.50 3.73 -17.62
CA ALA A 67 -3.26 4.03 -16.89
C ALA A 67 -2.14 4.55 -17.81
N LEU A 68 -2.26 4.33 -19.13
CA LEU A 68 -1.41 4.92 -20.16
C LEU A 68 -1.36 6.47 -20.12
N PHE A 69 -2.31 7.10 -19.46
CA PHE A 69 -2.46 8.55 -19.33
C PHE A 69 -2.25 9.08 -17.92
N GLU A 70 -2.19 8.19 -16.94
CA GLU A 70 -1.87 8.56 -15.56
C GLU A 70 -0.35 8.73 -15.44
N ASN A 71 0.10 9.70 -14.65
CA ASN A 71 1.53 10.05 -14.47
C ASN A 71 2.40 8.89 -13.96
N ASN A 72 1.79 7.75 -13.61
CA ASN A 72 2.44 6.61 -12.95
C ASN A 72 2.75 5.44 -13.88
N ARG A 73 2.56 5.57 -15.21
CA ARG A 73 2.83 4.45 -16.13
C ARG A 73 4.25 3.89 -16.02
N GLU A 74 5.22 4.79 -15.88
CA GLU A 74 6.64 4.41 -15.76
C GLU A 74 6.95 3.76 -14.40
N ASP A 75 6.04 3.90 -13.44
CA ASP A 75 6.17 3.32 -12.10
C ASP A 75 5.66 1.88 -12.04
N LEU A 76 4.98 1.39 -13.10
CA LEU A 76 4.45 0.02 -13.15
C LEU A 76 5.55 -0.99 -13.42
N ILE A 77 5.34 -2.20 -12.89
CA ILE A 77 6.20 -3.37 -13.17
C ILE A 77 5.77 -3.95 -14.52
N ASP A 78 6.74 -4.18 -15.40
CA ASP A 78 6.50 -4.84 -16.67
C ASP A 78 6.26 -6.34 -16.44
N MET A 79 5.09 -6.83 -16.84
CA MET A 79 4.64 -8.22 -16.72
C MET A 79 4.47 -8.90 -18.08
N SER A 80 5.04 -8.32 -19.15
CA SER A 80 4.90 -8.83 -20.52
C SER A 80 5.63 -10.15 -20.78
N ASP A 81 6.74 -10.40 -20.06
CA ASP A 81 7.45 -11.69 -20.10
C ASP A 81 6.88 -12.65 -19.04
N GLU A 82 6.36 -13.81 -19.48
CA GLU A 82 5.65 -14.76 -18.61
C GLU A 82 6.53 -15.33 -17.49
N ARG A 83 7.82 -15.59 -17.75
CA ARG A 83 8.75 -16.07 -16.74
C ARG A 83 9.04 -15.03 -15.68
N THR A 84 9.28 -13.80 -16.11
CA THR A 84 9.45 -12.64 -15.21
C THR A 84 8.18 -12.41 -14.42
N ALA A 85 7.01 -12.46 -15.06
CA ALA A 85 5.71 -12.30 -14.40
C ALA A 85 5.48 -13.36 -13.30
N ALA A 86 5.84 -14.62 -13.54
CA ALA A 86 5.71 -15.68 -12.53
C ALA A 86 6.58 -15.41 -11.29
N ILE A 87 7.83 -14.99 -11.48
CA ILE A 87 8.76 -14.64 -10.39
C ILE A 87 8.23 -13.42 -9.61
N VAL A 88 7.78 -12.39 -10.31
CA VAL A 88 7.22 -11.17 -9.70
C VAL A 88 5.97 -11.49 -8.90
N ARG A 89 5.06 -12.31 -9.40
CA ARG A 89 3.85 -12.74 -8.66
C ARG A 89 4.19 -13.49 -7.38
N ALA A 90 5.14 -14.43 -7.42
CA ALA A 90 5.57 -15.15 -6.24
C ALA A 90 6.15 -14.21 -5.17
N TYR A 91 6.93 -13.20 -5.57
CA TYR A 91 7.46 -12.21 -4.65
C TYR A 91 6.36 -11.28 -4.09
N ILE A 92 5.41 -10.85 -4.91
CA ILE A 92 4.26 -10.05 -4.47
C ILE A 92 3.41 -10.80 -3.45
N GLN A 93 3.18 -12.10 -3.64
CA GLN A 93 2.48 -12.93 -2.66
C GLN A 93 3.20 -12.94 -1.31
N ASN A 94 4.53 -13.03 -1.32
CA ASN A 94 5.33 -12.93 -0.10
C ASN A 94 5.21 -11.54 0.56
N LEU A 95 5.30 -10.46 -0.20
CA LEU A 95 5.10 -9.10 0.32
C LEU A 95 3.70 -8.90 0.89
N GLN A 96 2.67 -9.43 0.23
CA GLN A 96 1.29 -9.36 0.70
C GLN A 96 1.09 -10.17 1.99
N PHE A 97 1.70 -11.35 2.09
CA PHE A 97 1.69 -12.15 3.30
C PHE A 97 2.38 -11.43 4.47
N THR A 98 3.52 -10.78 4.21
CA THR A 98 4.33 -10.14 5.27
C THR A 98 3.78 -8.77 5.66
N TYR A 99 3.36 -7.95 4.69
CA TYR A 99 3.05 -6.52 4.89
C TYR A 99 1.63 -6.13 4.47
N GLY A 100 0.86 -7.03 3.85
CA GLY A 100 -0.41 -6.70 3.21
C GLY A 100 -1.45 -6.17 4.18
N GLU A 101 -1.56 -6.75 5.38
CA GLU A 101 -2.48 -6.30 6.41
C GLU A 101 -2.16 -4.88 6.87
N TYR A 102 -0.90 -4.61 7.18
CA TYR A 102 -0.44 -3.29 7.61
C TYR A 102 -0.55 -2.24 6.49
N SER A 103 -0.24 -2.63 5.24
CA SER A 103 -0.44 -1.75 4.07
C SER A 103 -1.92 -1.41 3.85
N MET A 104 -2.81 -2.37 4.04
CA MET A 104 -4.26 -2.14 3.97
C MET A 104 -4.74 -1.26 5.14
N ALA A 105 -4.20 -1.46 6.34
CA ALA A 105 -4.56 -0.66 7.52
C ALA A 105 -4.20 0.82 7.32
N ILE A 106 -2.97 1.14 6.91
CA ILE A 106 -2.58 2.53 6.62
C ILE A 106 -3.38 3.11 5.47
N ALA A 107 -3.65 2.34 4.40
CA ALA A 107 -4.48 2.80 3.28
C ALA A 107 -5.89 3.18 3.73
N ARG A 108 -6.53 2.38 4.59
CA ARG A 108 -7.84 2.68 5.19
C ARG A 108 -7.78 3.92 6.08
N CYS A 109 -6.75 4.05 6.89
CA CYS A 109 -6.57 5.21 7.76
C CYS A 109 -6.47 6.51 6.96
N ILE A 110 -5.65 6.56 5.91
CA ILE A 110 -5.51 7.73 5.04
C ILE A 110 -6.83 8.01 4.30
N GLN A 111 -7.41 7.00 3.67
CA GLN A 111 -8.63 7.14 2.86
C GLN A 111 -9.82 7.64 3.70
N ASN A 112 -9.97 7.15 4.93
CA ASN A 112 -11.00 7.60 5.86
C ASN A 112 -10.80 9.08 6.28
N ASN A 113 -9.56 9.52 6.45
CA ASN A 113 -9.30 10.93 6.78
C ASN A 113 -9.53 11.86 5.59
N TYR A 114 -9.30 11.43 4.37
CA TYR A 114 -9.74 12.17 3.17
C TYR A 114 -11.27 12.30 3.11
N LEU A 115 -12.01 11.23 3.41
CA LEU A 115 -13.47 11.27 3.48
C LEU A 115 -13.97 12.24 4.55
N LYS A 116 -13.36 12.23 5.76
CA LYS A 116 -13.67 13.18 6.84
C LYS A 116 -13.40 14.63 6.43
N ALA A 117 -12.39 14.87 5.59
CA ALA A 117 -12.10 16.18 5.00
C ALA A 117 -13.02 16.56 3.82
N GLY A 118 -14.06 15.75 3.52
CA GLY A 118 -15.01 16.03 2.46
C GLY A 118 -14.49 15.72 1.04
N ARG A 119 -13.35 15.00 0.90
CA ARG A 119 -12.82 14.64 -0.42
C ARG A 119 -13.61 13.47 -1.03
N HIS A 120 -13.80 13.52 -2.33
CA HIS A 120 -14.41 12.40 -3.07
C HIS A 120 -13.46 11.19 -3.08
N SER A 121 -13.88 10.08 -2.46
CA SER A 121 -13.07 8.86 -2.41
C SER A 121 -13.29 8.01 -3.66
N ARG A 122 -12.18 7.57 -4.26
CA ARG A 122 -12.14 6.55 -5.32
C ARG A 122 -11.76 5.16 -4.78
N GLY A 123 -11.56 5.07 -3.46
CA GLY A 123 -11.28 3.84 -2.74
C GLY A 123 -9.79 3.48 -2.66
N ILE A 124 -9.57 2.24 -2.22
CA ILE A 124 -8.25 1.60 -2.16
C ILE A 124 -8.18 0.60 -3.30
N LYS A 125 -7.05 0.58 -4.02
CA LYS A 125 -6.85 -0.29 -5.18
C LYS A 125 -5.50 -1.00 -5.10
N PRO A 126 -5.44 -2.29 -5.44
CA PRO A 126 -4.17 -2.95 -5.68
C PRO A 126 -3.57 -2.47 -7.02
N GLN A 127 -2.25 -2.27 -7.06
CA GLN A 127 -1.52 -1.95 -8.27
C GLN A 127 -0.06 -2.42 -8.19
N LEU A 128 0.51 -2.82 -9.34
CA LEU A 128 1.88 -3.32 -9.46
C LEU A 128 2.87 -2.16 -9.57
N LEU A 129 3.10 -1.46 -8.45
CA LEU A 129 3.96 -0.28 -8.40
C LEU A 129 5.39 -0.66 -8.01
N ARG A 130 6.35 -0.33 -8.86
CA ARG A 130 7.78 -0.62 -8.64
C ARG A 130 8.30 -0.11 -7.30
N VAL A 131 7.93 1.08 -6.90
CA VAL A 131 8.38 1.67 -5.65
C VAL A 131 7.88 0.90 -4.42
N LEU A 132 6.65 0.37 -4.45
CA LEU A 132 6.11 -0.45 -3.37
C LEU A 132 6.65 -1.89 -3.41
N TYR A 133 6.93 -2.40 -4.62
CA TYR A 133 7.56 -3.70 -4.83
C TYR A 133 8.97 -3.78 -4.24
N ALA A 134 9.73 -2.68 -4.34
CA ALA A 134 11.13 -2.63 -3.95
C ALA A 134 11.35 -2.24 -2.47
N THR A 135 10.30 -1.83 -1.74
CA THR A 135 10.38 -1.51 -0.32
C THR A 135 10.12 -2.73 0.56
N ASP A 136 10.92 -2.89 1.61
CA ASP A 136 10.86 -3.99 2.58
C ASP A 136 10.16 -3.55 3.87
N MET A 137 8.95 -2.99 3.70
CA MET A 137 8.09 -2.49 4.78
C MET A 137 6.65 -2.30 4.27
N PRO A 138 5.65 -2.16 5.17
CA PRO A 138 4.32 -1.72 4.78
C PRO A 138 4.38 -0.44 3.97
N GLY A 139 3.65 -0.38 2.83
CA GLY A 139 3.74 0.75 1.93
C GLY A 139 2.46 1.07 1.20
N VAL A 140 2.25 2.36 0.93
CA VAL A 140 1.14 2.87 0.14
C VAL A 140 1.59 3.99 -0.81
N LEU A 141 0.87 4.13 -1.92
CA LEU A 141 0.92 5.32 -2.75
C LEU A 141 -0.45 6.01 -2.68
N THR A 142 -0.49 7.27 -2.28
CA THR A 142 -1.74 8.04 -2.21
C THR A 142 -1.78 9.08 -3.32
N GLU A 143 -2.84 9.02 -4.13
CA GLU A 143 -3.19 10.00 -5.16
C GLU A 143 -4.08 11.08 -4.52
N ILE A 144 -3.55 12.28 -4.38
CA ILE A 144 -4.20 13.36 -3.63
C ILE A 144 -5.22 14.16 -4.44
N GLY A 145 -5.38 13.85 -5.72
CA GLY A 145 -6.31 14.50 -6.65
C GLY A 145 -5.83 14.42 -8.09
N PHE A 146 -6.58 15.02 -9.00
CA PHE A 146 -6.31 15.00 -10.44
C PHE A 146 -5.84 16.36 -10.94
N LEU A 147 -4.62 16.42 -11.47
CA LEU A 147 -4.07 17.64 -12.08
C LEU A 147 -4.83 18.06 -13.33
N SER A 148 -5.39 17.08 -14.05
CA SER A 148 -6.24 17.32 -15.24
C SER A 148 -7.59 17.99 -14.95
N ASN A 149 -8.03 18.00 -13.67
CA ASN A 149 -9.24 18.68 -13.23
C ASN A 149 -8.89 20.07 -12.68
N SER A 150 -9.41 21.13 -13.29
CA SER A 150 -9.06 22.51 -12.92
C SER A 150 -9.43 22.87 -11.48
N GLN A 151 -10.55 22.36 -10.96
CA GLN A 151 -10.99 22.62 -9.56
C GLN A 151 -10.06 21.92 -8.56
N GLU A 152 -9.71 20.66 -8.81
CA GLU A 152 -8.76 19.94 -7.97
C GLU A 152 -7.34 20.52 -8.06
N ALA A 153 -6.89 20.89 -9.25
CA ALA A 153 -5.61 21.57 -9.44
C ALA A 153 -5.55 22.90 -8.66
N ALA A 154 -6.62 23.71 -8.70
CA ALA A 154 -6.70 24.94 -7.95
C ALA A 154 -6.71 24.68 -6.42
N TYR A 155 -7.45 23.66 -5.96
CA TYR A 155 -7.48 23.25 -4.57
C TYR A 155 -6.10 22.78 -4.08
N MET A 156 -5.45 21.88 -4.81
CA MET A 156 -4.10 21.39 -4.46
C MET A 156 -3.01 22.46 -4.49
N LYS A 157 -3.18 23.52 -5.28
CA LYS A 157 -2.28 24.69 -5.28
C LYS A 157 -2.53 25.66 -4.13
N SER A 158 -3.71 25.65 -3.52
CA SER A 158 -4.05 26.56 -2.43
C SER A 158 -3.41 26.11 -1.11
N GLU A 159 -3.03 27.07 -0.27
CA GLU A 159 -2.51 26.81 1.09
C GLU A 159 -3.51 25.99 1.92
N LYS A 160 -4.80 26.32 1.81
CA LYS A 160 -5.86 25.57 2.47
C LYS A 160 -5.87 24.10 2.03
N GLY A 161 -5.87 23.84 0.71
CA GLY A 161 -5.90 22.48 0.17
C GLY A 161 -4.67 21.68 0.56
N GLN A 162 -3.48 22.27 0.49
CA GLN A 162 -2.23 21.62 0.91
C GLN A 162 -2.27 21.25 2.40
N THR A 163 -2.74 22.16 3.25
CA THR A 163 -2.87 21.92 4.70
C THR A 163 -3.88 20.81 5.00
N GLU A 164 -5.04 20.81 4.35
CA GLU A 164 -6.07 19.78 4.55
C GLU A 164 -5.61 18.39 4.07
N ILE A 165 -4.93 18.33 2.94
CA ILE A 165 -4.33 17.07 2.41
C ILE A 165 -3.25 16.57 3.38
N ALA A 166 -2.31 17.42 3.77
CA ALA A 166 -1.24 17.06 4.69
C ALA A 166 -1.79 16.57 6.04
N ARG A 167 -2.81 17.25 6.56
CA ARG A 167 -3.50 16.84 7.80
C ARG A 167 -4.18 15.49 7.65
N SER A 168 -4.83 15.22 6.52
CA SER A 168 -5.48 13.92 6.28
C SER A 168 -4.47 12.77 6.28
N ILE A 169 -3.30 12.96 5.67
CA ILE A 169 -2.22 11.97 5.69
C ILE A 169 -1.65 11.81 7.11
N TYR A 170 -1.38 12.92 7.80
CA TYR A 170 -0.86 12.92 9.17
C TYR A 170 -1.77 12.18 10.15
N GLU A 171 -3.07 12.51 10.16
CA GLU A 171 -4.04 11.82 11.01
C GLU A 171 -4.21 10.35 10.59
N GLY A 172 -4.05 10.04 9.30
CA GLY A 172 -3.98 8.67 8.81
C GLY A 172 -2.82 7.89 9.42
N VAL A 173 -1.62 8.45 9.43
CA VAL A 173 -0.43 7.83 10.05
C VAL A 173 -0.60 7.68 11.56
N LYS A 174 -1.16 8.68 12.23
CA LYS A 174 -1.43 8.61 13.67
C LYS A 174 -2.41 7.49 14.03
N ASN A 175 -3.51 7.37 13.28
CA ASN A 175 -4.48 6.30 13.49
C ASN A 175 -3.87 4.91 13.20
N TYR A 176 -3.02 4.82 12.19
CA TYR A 176 -2.27 3.60 11.88
C TYR A 176 -1.30 3.22 12.99
N SER A 177 -0.56 4.19 13.56
CA SER A 177 0.34 3.93 14.69
C SER A 177 -0.40 3.35 15.89
N ALA A 178 -1.60 3.88 16.20
CA ALA A 178 -2.45 3.33 17.26
C ALA A 178 -2.87 1.88 16.95
N TYR A 179 -3.31 1.62 15.72
CA TYR A 179 -3.66 0.26 15.27
C TYR A 179 -2.50 -0.73 15.42
N VAL A 180 -1.28 -0.35 15.01
CA VAL A 180 -0.09 -1.21 15.13
C VAL A 180 0.22 -1.54 16.59
N LEU A 181 0.12 -0.56 17.49
CA LEU A 181 0.34 -0.77 18.93
C LEU A 181 -0.71 -1.70 19.54
N GLU A 182 -1.98 -1.51 19.19
CA GLU A 182 -3.07 -2.38 19.66
C GLU A 182 -2.89 -3.83 19.17
N THR A 183 -2.53 -4.01 17.90
CA THR A 183 -2.29 -5.33 17.31
C THR A 183 -1.13 -6.05 18.00
N ARG A 184 0.00 -5.35 18.20
CA ARG A 184 1.16 -5.94 18.89
C ARG A 184 0.86 -6.34 20.33
N ASN A 185 0.15 -5.48 21.08
CA ASN A 185 -0.25 -5.81 22.45
C ASN A 185 -1.15 -7.04 22.49
N ALA A 186 -2.12 -7.16 21.57
CA ALA A 186 -2.99 -8.32 21.48
C ALA A 186 -2.23 -9.62 21.12
N GLU A 187 -1.24 -9.53 20.24
CA GLU A 187 -0.37 -10.67 19.90
C GLU A 187 0.51 -11.10 21.07
N GLU A 188 1.06 -10.16 21.83
CA GLU A 188 1.85 -10.44 23.03
C GLU A 188 1.00 -11.09 24.13
N GLU A 189 -0.22 -10.60 24.38
CA GLU A 189 -1.17 -11.18 25.31
C GLU A 189 -1.57 -12.60 24.89
N ALA A 190 -1.85 -12.82 23.62
CA ALA A 190 -2.18 -14.14 23.08
C ALA A 190 -1.01 -15.13 23.20
N ALA A 191 0.22 -14.67 22.99
CA ALA A 191 1.42 -15.49 23.12
C ALA A 191 1.73 -15.84 24.60
N ALA A 192 1.37 -14.97 25.54
CA ALA A 192 1.55 -15.18 26.98
C ALA A 192 0.43 -16.04 27.60
N ALA A 193 -0.68 -16.26 26.92
CA ALA A 193 -1.78 -17.06 27.39
C ALA A 193 -1.36 -18.55 27.57
N PRO A 194 -1.73 -19.22 28.70
CA PRO A 194 -1.40 -20.62 28.90
C PRO A 194 -2.02 -21.50 27.80
N LYS A 195 -1.20 -22.36 27.20
CA LYS A 195 -1.69 -23.31 26.19
C LYS A 195 -2.75 -24.20 26.87
N PRO A 196 -3.91 -24.45 26.22
CA PRO A 196 -4.91 -25.35 26.75
C PRO A 196 -4.27 -26.72 27.02
N GLU A 197 -4.43 -27.26 28.24
CA GLU A 197 -3.99 -28.59 28.57
C GLU A 197 -4.61 -29.59 27.60
N GLN A 198 -3.76 -30.24 26.81
CA GLN A 198 -4.19 -31.37 25.98
C GLN A 198 -4.63 -32.47 26.95
N LYS A 199 -5.94 -32.69 27.07
CA LYS A 199 -6.45 -33.88 27.76
C LYS A 199 -5.87 -35.10 27.06
N PRO A 200 -5.27 -36.05 27.82
CA PRO A 200 -4.73 -37.25 27.21
C PRO A 200 -5.85 -37.99 26.45
N GLU A 201 -5.59 -38.28 25.21
CA GLU A 201 -6.46 -39.06 24.34
C GLU A 201 -6.69 -40.41 25.00
N GLN A 202 -7.92 -40.72 25.41
CA GLN A 202 -8.26 -42.03 25.99
C GLN A 202 -8.09 -43.07 24.89
N VAL A 203 -7.02 -43.85 24.97
CA VAL A 203 -6.81 -45.01 24.13
C VAL A 203 -7.91 -46.04 24.48
N VAL A 204 -8.93 -46.12 23.62
CA VAL A 204 -9.93 -47.17 23.71
C VAL A 204 -9.27 -48.46 23.26
N VAL A 205 -8.83 -49.26 24.24
CA VAL A 205 -8.35 -50.63 23.98
C VAL A 205 -9.57 -51.45 23.60
N GLY A 206 -9.69 -51.75 22.33
CA GLY A 206 -10.71 -52.65 21.79
C GLY A 206 -10.53 -54.03 22.40
N LYS A 207 -11.58 -54.53 23.10
CA LYS A 207 -11.65 -55.94 23.54
C LYS A 207 -11.82 -56.82 22.29
N GLU A 208 -10.85 -57.65 22.00
CA GLU A 208 -11.01 -58.74 21.03
C GLU A 208 -12.12 -59.67 21.45
N PRO A 209 -12.97 -60.14 20.53
CA PRO A 209 -13.95 -61.18 20.86
C PRO A 209 -13.24 -62.55 20.97
N VAL A 210 -13.37 -63.17 22.16
CA VAL A 210 -12.95 -64.54 22.43
C VAL A 210 -13.87 -65.46 21.61
N ARG A 211 -13.28 -66.37 20.79
CA ARG A 211 -13.95 -67.50 20.18
C ARG A 211 -14.02 -68.67 21.13
#